data_8e39840855b03d1bf6f75b41a9189493
#
_entry.id   8e39840855b03d1bf6f75b41a9189493
#
_cell.length_a   1.000
_cell.length_b   1.000
_cell.length_c   1.000
_cell.angle_alpha   90.00
_cell.angle_beta   90.00
_cell.angle_gamma   90.00
#
_symmetry.space_group_name_H-M   'P 1'
#
loop_
_entity.id
_entity.type
_entity.pdbx_description
1 polymer ?
#
loop_
_entity_poly.entity_id
_entity_poly.type
_entity_poly.pdbx_seq_one_letter_code
_entity_poly.pdbx_strand_id
1 'polypeptide(L)'
;MLNERIKQLRTDRGYSQVDLAKKLNVSKQSVSNWENDNIQPSIEMLLKISRLFSVTTDYLLGEDSRQFLEVSGLNPKHMAHIQQIIDDLKGKSKKAPLR
;
A
#
# COMPACT_ATOMS: atom_id res chain seq x y z
N MET A 1 -5.92 1.68 -13.78
CA MET A 1 -4.92 2.16 -12.80
C MET A 1 -5.41 1.99 -11.38
N LEU A 2 -6.37 2.77 -10.97
CA LEU A 2 -6.86 2.67 -9.59
C LEU A 2 -7.48 1.30 -9.30
N ASN A 3 -8.30 0.80 -10.20
CA ASN A 3 -8.96 -0.50 -10.01
C ASN A 3 -7.94 -1.62 -9.85
N GLU A 4 -6.92 -1.64 -10.68
CA GLU A 4 -5.88 -2.65 -10.61
C GLU A 4 -5.06 -2.51 -9.33
N ARG A 5 -4.79 -1.27 -8.91
CA ARG A 5 -4.00 -1.01 -7.73
C ARG A 5 -4.72 -1.48 -6.46
N ILE A 6 -6.02 -1.22 -6.39
CA ILE A 6 -6.82 -1.67 -5.24
C ILE A 6 -6.79 -3.20 -5.16
N LYS A 7 -6.99 -3.86 -6.28
CA LYS A 7 -6.97 -5.32 -6.31
C LYS A 7 -5.60 -5.86 -5.92
N GLN A 8 -4.54 -5.25 -6.41
CA GLN A 8 -3.17 -5.68 -6.11
C GLN A 8 -2.87 -5.55 -4.61
N LEU A 9 -3.21 -4.41 -4.03
CA LEU A 9 -2.99 -4.19 -2.60
C LEU A 9 -3.78 -5.18 -1.76
N ARG A 10 -5.01 -5.45 -2.16
CA ARG A 10 -5.86 -6.42 -1.47
C ARG A 10 -5.26 -7.82 -1.51
N THR A 11 -4.91 -8.28 -2.69
CA THR A 11 -4.39 -9.64 -2.85
C THR A 11 -3.02 -9.80 -2.20
N ASP A 12 -2.19 -8.76 -2.22
CA ASP A 12 -0.88 -8.80 -1.57
C ASP A 12 -1.00 -8.98 -0.06
N ARG A 13 -2.11 -8.54 0.53
CA ARG A 13 -2.37 -8.73 1.96
C ARG A 13 -3.14 -10.01 2.24
N GLY A 14 -3.46 -10.80 1.22
CA GLY A 14 -4.22 -12.02 1.40
C GLY A 14 -5.69 -11.81 1.72
N TYR A 15 -6.23 -10.63 1.41
CA TYR A 15 -7.64 -10.32 1.67
C TYR A 15 -8.50 -10.76 0.51
N SER A 16 -9.67 -11.35 0.83
CA SER A 16 -10.73 -11.54 -0.16
C SER A 16 -11.45 -10.19 -0.33
N GLN A 17 -12.32 -10.11 -1.33
CA GLN A 17 -13.15 -8.92 -1.49
C GLN A 17 -14.06 -8.71 -0.28
N VAL A 18 -14.54 -9.80 0.31
CA VAL A 18 -15.36 -9.73 1.52
C VAL A 18 -14.53 -9.18 2.69
N ASP A 19 -13.28 -9.63 2.82
CA ASP A 19 -12.40 -9.14 3.87
C ASP A 19 -12.18 -7.64 3.76
N LEU A 20 -11.87 -7.17 2.55
CA LEU A 20 -11.64 -5.74 2.33
C LEU A 20 -12.90 -4.94 2.60
N ALA A 21 -14.04 -5.45 2.15
CA ALA A 21 -15.32 -4.79 2.38
C ALA A 21 -15.58 -4.60 3.87
N LYS A 22 -15.31 -5.62 4.67
CA LYS A 22 -15.48 -5.55 6.12
C LYS A 22 -14.56 -4.51 6.74
N LYS A 23 -13.30 -4.48 6.30
CA LYS A 23 -12.33 -3.54 6.85
C LYS A 23 -12.69 -2.09 6.52
N LEU A 24 -13.31 -1.86 5.39
CA LEU A 24 -13.71 -0.53 4.96
C LEU A 24 -15.15 -0.19 5.34
N ASN A 25 -15.87 -1.16 5.89
CA ASN A 25 -17.27 -1.01 6.26
C ASN A 25 -18.16 -0.68 5.06
N VAL A 26 -17.97 -1.42 3.99
CA VAL A 26 -18.77 -1.30 2.77
C VAL A 26 -19.22 -2.69 2.34
N SER A 27 -20.01 -2.77 1.28
CA SER A 27 -20.46 -4.06 0.75
C SER A 27 -19.39 -4.69 -0.13
N LYS A 28 -19.45 -6.01 -0.26
CA LYS A 28 -18.58 -6.71 -1.20
C LYS A 28 -18.81 -6.18 -2.61
N GLN A 29 -20.05 -5.85 -2.95
CA GLN A 29 -20.39 -5.32 -4.27
C GLN A 29 -19.65 -4.02 -4.56
N SER A 30 -19.50 -3.17 -3.54
CA SER A 30 -18.73 -1.93 -3.70
C SER A 30 -17.28 -2.22 -4.08
N VAL A 31 -16.65 -3.16 -3.38
CA VAL A 31 -15.26 -3.54 -3.67
C VAL A 31 -15.16 -4.12 -5.09
N SER A 32 -16.10 -4.99 -5.44
CA SER A 32 -16.13 -5.59 -6.78
C SER A 32 -16.28 -4.52 -7.86
N ASN A 33 -17.15 -3.54 -7.63
CA ASN A 33 -17.35 -2.46 -8.59
C ASN A 33 -16.08 -1.63 -8.77
N TRP A 34 -15.36 -1.35 -7.70
CA TRP A 34 -14.09 -0.62 -7.81
C TRP A 34 -13.05 -1.41 -8.61
N GLU A 35 -12.93 -2.70 -8.32
CA GLU A 35 -11.91 -3.54 -8.97
C GLU A 35 -12.23 -3.82 -10.43
N ASN A 36 -13.49 -3.81 -10.78
CA ASN A 36 -13.92 -4.00 -12.16
C ASN A 36 -14.06 -2.68 -12.93
N ASP A 37 -13.70 -1.59 -12.29
CA ASP A 37 -13.77 -0.26 -12.90
C ASP A 37 -15.17 0.14 -13.32
N ASN A 38 -16.17 -0.39 -12.64
CA ASN A 38 -17.57 -0.04 -12.89
C ASN A 38 -17.97 1.25 -12.21
N ILE A 39 -17.48 1.45 -10.99
CA ILE A 39 -17.75 2.63 -10.18
C ILE A 39 -16.46 3.01 -9.48
N GLN A 40 -16.17 4.31 -9.44
CA GLN A 40 -14.99 4.80 -8.73
C GLN A 40 -15.31 4.96 -7.25
N PRO A 41 -14.35 4.69 -6.35
CA PRO A 41 -14.56 5.00 -4.94
C PRO A 41 -14.66 6.52 -4.74
N SER A 42 -15.41 6.94 -3.73
CA SER A 42 -15.48 8.36 -3.38
C SER A 42 -14.13 8.84 -2.84
N ILE A 43 -13.96 10.16 -2.78
CA ILE A 43 -12.73 10.75 -2.20
C ILE A 43 -12.56 10.25 -0.76
N GLU A 44 -13.64 10.25 0.00
CA GLU A 44 -13.62 9.77 1.38
C GLU A 44 -13.15 8.33 1.44
N MET A 45 -13.61 7.51 0.54
CA MET A 45 -13.23 6.09 0.49
C MET A 45 -11.78 5.93 0.04
N LEU A 46 -11.30 6.76 -0.89
CA LEU A 46 -9.90 6.75 -1.29
C LEU A 46 -8.99 7.01 -0.08
N LEU A 47 -9.37 7.95 0.77
CA LEU A 47 -8.62 8.24 1.98
C LEU A 47 -8.60 7.04 2.93
N LYS A 48 -9.73 6.36 3.08
CA LYS A 48 -9.80 5.17 3.93
C LYS A 48 -8.94 4.05 3.38
N ILE A 49 -8.97 3.83 2.08
CA ILE A 49 -8.15 2.82 1.44
C ILE A 49 -6.67 3.13 1.61
N SER A 50 -6.28 4.38 1.41
CA SER A 50 -4.89 4.78 1.57
C SER A 50 -4.38 4.52 2.99
N ARG A 51 -5.21 4.82 3.99
CA ARG A 51 -4.84 4.58 5.39
C ARG A 51 -4.76 3.10 5.71
N LEU A 52 -5.71 2.33 5.21
CA LEU A 52 -5.72 0.89 5.47
C LEU A 52 -4.46 0.21 4.94
N PHE A 53 -4.04 0.59 3.75
CA PHE A 53 -2.88 -0.04 3.13
C PHE A 53 -1.58 0.73 3.36
N SER A 54 -1.63 1.83 4.09
CA SER A 54 -0.46 2.67 4.38
C SER A 54 0.24 3.12 3.10
N VAL A 55 -0.54 3.50 2.10
CA VAL A 55 -0.03 4.07 0.85
C VAL A 55 -0.62 5.46 0.68
N THR A 56 0.01 6.26 -0.17
CA THR A 56 -0.51 7.60 -0.46
C THR A 56 -1.67 7.52 -1.44
N THR A 57 -2.51 8.53 -1.45
CA THR A 57 -3.56 8.63 -2.47
C THR A 57 -2.95 8.77 -3.87
N ASP A 58 -1.80 9.45 -3.97
CA ASP A 58 -1.10 9.58 -5.25
C ASP A 58 -0.68 8.21 -5.77
N TYR A 59 -0.21 7.33 -4.89
CA TYR A 59 0.13 5.97 -5.29
C TYR A 59 -1.11 5.23 -5.80
N LEU A 60 -2.23 5.35 -5.08
CA LEU A 60 -3.48 4.71 -5.48
C LEU A 60 -3.92 5.17 -6.87
N LEU A 61 -3.78 6.47 -7.14
CA LEU A 61 -4.23 7.05 -8.39
C LEU A 61 -3.22 6.90 -9.53
N GLY A 62 -2.06 6.33 -9.25
CA GLY A 62 -1.04 6.13 -10.27
C GLY A 62 -0.18 7.35 -10.56
N GLU A 63 -0.31 8.42 -9.74
CA GLU A 63 0.46 9.64 -9.93
C GLU A 63 1.88 9.53 -9.39
N ASP A 64 2.11 8.63 -8.45
CA ASP A 64 3.42 8.42 -7.85
C ASP A 64 3.58 6.92 -7.61
N SER A 65 4.59 6.32 -8.22
CA SER A 65 4.82 4.87 -8.07
C SER A 65 5.60 4.51 -6.83
N ARG A 66 6.13 5.51 -6.10
CA ARG A 66 6.89 5.24 -4.88
C ARG A 66 5.96 4.76 -3.77
N GLN A 67 6.44 3.85 -2.97
CA GLN A 67 5.71 3.34 -1.82
C GLN A 67 6.47 3.70 -0.55
N PHE A 68 5.76 4.00 0.50
CA PHE A 68 6.34 4.43 1.76
C PHE A 68 5.81 3.56 2.90
N LEU A 69 6.65 3.35 3.91
CA LEU A 69 6.23 2.66 5.12
C LEU A 69 6.11 3.71 6.23
N GLU A 70 5.06 3.58 7.03
CA GLU A 70 4.86 4.45 8.17
C GLU A 70 5.82 4.00 9.28
N VAL A 71 6.73 4.85 9.66
CA VAL A 71 7.77 4.50 10.63
C VAL A 71 7.78 5.41 11.85
N SER A 72 6.76 6.24 12.01
CA SER A 72 6.67 7.10 13.20
C SER A 72 6.66 6.23 14.45
N GLY A 73 7.35 6.66 15.46
CA GLY A 73 7.44 5.89 16.70
C GLY A 73 8.65 4.98 16.79
N LEU A 74 9.38 4.80 15.69
CA LEU A 74 10.62 4.06 15.75
C LEU A 74 11.75 4.99 16.15
N ASN A 75 12.68 4.49 16.95
CA ASN A 75 13.82 5.32 17.33
C ASN A 75 14.85 5.34 16.19
N PRO A 76 15.85 6.25 16.25
CA PRO A 76 16.84 6.37 15.17
C PRO A 76 17.60 5.08 14.88
N LYS A 77 17.85 4.28 15.91
CA LYS A 77 18.57 3.03 15.74
C LYS A 77 17.74 2.03 14.94
N HIS A 78 16.44 1.94 15.23
CA HIS A 78 15.54 1.08 14.47
C HIS A 78 15.37 1.55 13.05
N MET A 79 15.31 2.87 12.86
CA MET A 79 15.22 3.45 11.51
C MET A 79 16.43 3.07 10.67
N ALA A 80 17.62 3.18 11.26
CA ALA A 80 18.85 2.82 10.55
C ALA A 80 18.84 1.34 10.18
N HIS A 81 18.36 0.50 11.08
CA HIS A 81 18.30 -0.94 10.82
C HIS A 81 17.36 -1.26 9.67
N ILE A 82 16.18 -0.63 9.67
CA ILE A 82 15.22 -0.84 8.59
C ILE A 82 15.77 -0.33 7.27
N GLN A 83 16.42 0.83 7.29
CA GLN A 83 17.04 1.38 6.09
C GLN A 83 18.09 0.43 5.52
N GLN A 84 18.87 -0.19 6.40
CA GLN A 84 19.88 -1.16 5.98
C GLN A 84 19.24 -2.35 5.28
N ILE A 85 18.14 -2.85 5.82
CA ILE A 85 17.41 -3.97 5.20
C ILE A 85 16.93 -3.57 3.81
N ILE A 86 16.35 -2.37 3.70
CA ILE A 86 15.86 -1.88 2.41
C ILE A 86 17.01 -1.79 1.41
N ASP A 87 18.13 -1.22 1.84
CA ASP A 87 19.30 -1.06 0.96
C ASP A 87 19.83 -2.41 0.52
N ASP A 88 19.88 -3.39 1.42
CA ASP A 88 20.35 -4.73 1.10
C ASP A 88 19.44 -5.38 0.05
N LEU A 89 18.13 -5.25 0.23
CA LEU A 89 17.17 -5.83 -0.70
C LEU A 89 17.23 -5.17 -2.07
N LYS A 90 17.57 -3.89 -2.12
CA LYS A 90 17.71 -3.17 -3.38
C LYS A 90 19.09 -3.33 -4.01
N GLY A 91 20.00 -4.03 -3.34
CA GLY A 91 21.36 -4.18 -3.80
C GLY A 91 22.19 -2.91 -3.67
N LYS A 92 21.80 -2.02 -2.75
CA LYS A 92 22.50 -0.75 -2.55
C LYS A 92 23.31 -0.72 -1.27
N SER A 93 23.54 -1.87 -0.65
CA SER A 93 24.25 -1.90 0.60
C SER A 93 25.68 -1.44 0.44
N LYS A 94 26.13 -0.57 1.32
CA LYS A 94 27.50 -0.10 1.28
C LYS A 94 28.47 -1.12 1.79
N LYS A 95 27.98 -2.15 2.46
CA LYS A 95 28.85 -3.15 2.91
C LYS A 95 29.22 -4.07 1.82
N ALA A 96 28.46 -4.08 0.83
CA ALA A 96 28.76 -4.96 -0.18
C ALA A 96 29.97 -4.62 -0.74
N PRO A 97 30.63 -4.88 -1.02
CA PRO A 97 31.69 -4.84 -1.53
C PRO A 97 32.57 -4.69 -0.77
N LEU A 98 32.60 -4.58 -0.06
CA LEU A 98 33.45 -4.40 0.56
C LEU A 98 34.29 -4.83 0.18
N ARG A 99 34.25 -4.96 -0.33
CA ARG A 99 35.04 -5.20 -0.93
C ARG A 99 36.06 -5.18 -0.61
#